data_18ddc1f38ac21560f3ac5d66a2d9356f
#
_entry.id   18ddc1f38ac21560f3ac5d66a2d9356f
#
_cell.length_a   1.000
_cell.length_b   1.000
_cell.length_c   1.000
_cell.angle_alpha   90.00
_cell.angle_beta   90.00
_cell.angle_gamma   90.00
#
_symmetry.space_group_name_H-M   'P 1'
#
loop_
_entity.id
_entity.type
_entity.pdbx_description
1 polymer ?
#
loop_
_entity_poly.entity_id
_entity_poly.type
_entity_poly.pdbx_seq_one_letter_code
_entity_poly.pdbx_strand_id
1 'polypeptide(L)'
;MTPFSIHGTGVSNGIAIGKAHLISNALLEVVQYDIEIKNIPHEIKRFEDAITAVKIDLNKIKSQLPSDSPGELSAFIDTHLMILKDKSLSSLPKTIIENEKCNAEWAIKKQMDSVVNQFDQIEDLYLRERRQDVIQVVERVIKILLGHSNQAAVKNKEKLTILVAHDISPADALHFKNHKYAAFITEGGGITSHTAILSRSLNIPSIVALQNARTLIRDNDFIIVDGAQGVVIVNPTQEIQNYYKTLQDSWGEEQEKLQRIKTKKSITKDGALINLLANIEVPNDILSVNASGAAGVGLFRTEFLFMNRQDMPDEEEQFQAYKRVAEAMGKRPVTIRTLDSGADKQTALVNKKISPNPALGLRAIRLCLSEPKIFITQLRAILRASQFGNIKILFPMLSSISELRQTKLLLERAKASLRKDKVRFNEKILIGGMIEIPAAAISADIFAQELDFLSIGTNDLIQYALAIDRTDEAVSHLYNPLHPAVLKLIALTIKSAHKYKKSIAICGEMAGEPKLTKLLIGMGVEQLSMHPSHILSVKQQVLNSSIKNMKTSVLRLLKLNEVDKIETLLKKINQSY
;
A
#
# COMPACT_ATOMS: atom_id res chain seq x y z
N MET A 1 -24.87 0.59 29.58
CA MET A 1 -25.27 0.60 28.14
C MET A 1 -25.21 -0.83 27.64
N THR A 2 -26.13 -1.23 26.77
CA THR A 2 -26.10 -2.57 26.13
C THR A 2 -24.89 -2.66 25.20
N PRO A 3 -24.13 -3.77 25.22
CA PRO A 3 -23.02 -3.97 24.27
C PRO A 3 -23.57 -4.08 22.84
N PHE A 4 -22.83 -3.53 21.89
CA PHE A 4 -23.13 -3.67 20.47
C PHE A 4 -21.85 -3.72 19.64
N SER A 5 -21.93 -4.24 18.43
CA SER A 5 -20.82 -4.30 17.50
C SER A 5 -21.08 -3.49 16.26
N ILE A 6 -20.02 -2.89 15.72
CA ILE A 6 -20.02 -2.15 14.46
C ILE A 6 -18.97 -2.80 13.56
N HIS A 7 -19.26 -2.89 12.27
CA HIS A 7 -18.40 -3.55 11.28
C HIS A 7 -17.87 -2.54 10.27
N GLY A 8 -16.60 -2.63 9.97
CA GLY A 8 -15.89 -1.85 8.97
C GLY A 8 -14.86 -2.72 8.24
N THR A 9 -13.96 -2.07 7.53
CA THR A 9 -12.88 -2.76 6.81
C THR A 9 -11.63 -2.79 7.67
N GLY A 10 -11.19 -3.99 8.08
CA GLY A 10 -9.92 -4.17 8.77
C GLY A 10 -8.74 -3.92 7.83
N VAL A 11 -7.82 -3.04 8.22
CA VAL A 11 -6.67 -2.64 7.39
C VAL A 11 -5.33 -2.93 8.03
N SER A 12 -5.30 -3.18 9.32
CA SER A 12 -4.12 -3.60 10.07
C SER A 12 -4.54 -4.57 11.18
N ASN A 13 -3.95 -5.75 11.18
CA ASN A 13 -4.30 -6.84 12.09
C ASN A 13 -3.92 -6.54 13.54
N GLY A 14 -4.59 -7.21 14.46
CA GLY A 14 -4.34 -7.15 15.89
C GLY A 14 -5.60 -6.82 16.68
N ILE A 15 -5.50 -6.96 18.01
CA ILE A 15 -6.59 -6.69 18.94
C ILE A 15 -6.15 -5.57 19.88
N ALA A 16 -6.98 -4.55 20.00
CA ALA A 16 -6.78 -3.48 20.96
C ALA A 16 -8.00 -3.36 21.89
N ILE A 17 -7.74 -3.20 23.18
CA ILE A 17 -8.74 -3.04 24.21
C ILE A 17 -8.44 -1.74 24.96
N GLY A 18 -9.38 -0.80 24.99
CA GLY A 18 -9.11 0.49 25.62
C GLY A 18 -10.29 1.45 25.60
N LYS A 19 -10.00 2.72 25.88
CA LYS A 19 -10.98 3.80 25.86
C LYS A 19 -10.96 4.56 24.55
N ALA A 20 -12.13 4.85 24.02
CA ALA A 20 -12.29 5.68 22.84
C ALA A 20 -11.86 7.13 23.12
N HIS A 21 -11.13 7.71 22.20
CA HIS A 21 -10.85 9.14 22.14
C HIS A 21 -11.33 9.68 20.79
N LEU A 22 -12.39 10.51 20.86
CA LEU A 22 -13.00 11.08 19.66
C LEU A 22 -12.28 12.36 19.27
N ILE A 23 -11.84 12.42 18.01
CA ILE A 23 -11.41 13.69 17.44
C ILE A 23 -12.65 14.49 17.05
N SER A 24 -12.77 15.70 17.62
CA SER A 24 -13.85 16.64 17.32
C SER A 24 -13.90 16.97 15.82
N ASN A 25 -15.11 17.03 15.27
CA ASN A 25 -15.36 17.54 13.94
C ASN A 25 -15.69 19.03 14.03
N ALA A 26 -14.68 19.87 13.93
CA ALA A 26 -14.85 21.32 13.99
C ALA A 26 -15.85 21.88 12.97
N LEU A 27 -16.04 21.20 11.83
CA LEU A 27 -17.02 21.58 10.81
C LEU A 27 -18.48 21.48 11.31
N LEU A 28 -18.79 20.55 12.22
CA LEU A 28 -20.13 20.42 12.81
C LEU A 28 -20.40 21.44 13.91
N GLU A 29 -19.35 22.05 14.48
CA GLU A 29 -19.45 23.05 15.55
C GLU A 29 -19.62 24.47 15.01
N VAL A 30 -19.56 24.66 13.67
CA VAL A 30 -19.68 25.98 13.06
C VAL A 30 -21.12 26.49 13.13
N VAL A 31 -21.32 27.53 13.91
CA VAL A 31 -22.58 28.24 14.01
C VAL A 31 -22.44 29.60 13.31
N GLN A 32 -23.46 29.97 12.51
CA GLN A 32 -23.53 31.29 11.90
C GLN A 32 -24.00 32.33 12.93
N TYR A 33 -23.30 33.45 13.01
CA TYR A 33 -23.78 34.64 13.73
C TYR A 33 -23.38 35.92 12.98
N ASP A 34 -24.20 36.94 13.14
CA ASP A 34 -23.98 38.24 12.50
C ASP A 34 -22.97 39.07 13.31
N ILE A 35 -22.11 39.81 12.61
CA ILE A 35 -21.14 40.71 13.19
C ILE A 35 -21.48 42.15 12.87
N GLU A 36 -21.27 43.08 13.83
CA GLU A 36 -21.45 44.49 13.60
C GLU A 36 -20.41 45.03 12.60
N ILE A 37 -20.81 45.97 11.76
CA ILE A 37 -19.96 46.56 10.70
C ILE A 37 -18.60 47.03 11.24
N LYS A 38 -18.59 47.62 12.45
CA LYS A 38 -17.35 48.08 13.10
C LYS A 38 -16.36 46.95 13.41
N ASN A 39 -16.83 45.73 13.55
CA ASN A 39 -16.04 44.55 13.92
C ASN A 39 -15.54 43.74 12.69
N ILE A 40 -16.01 44.08 11.48
CA ILE A 40 -15.58 43.40 10.24
C ILE A 40 -14.05 43.36 10.08
N PRO A 41 -13.31 44.48 10.25
CA PRO A 41 -11.85 44.46 10.12
C PRO A 41 -11.17 43.54 11.14
N HIS A 42 -11.71 43.45 12.34
CA HIS A 42 -11.20 42.55 13.39
C HIS A 42 -11.44 41.09 13.02
N GLU A 43 -12.60 40.76 12.47
CA GLU A 43 -12.94 39.41 12.07
C GLU A 43 -12.10 38.92 10.88
N ILE A 44 -11.87 39.78 9.89
CA ILE A 44 -10.96 39.52 8.77
C ILE A 44 -9.54 39.26 9.29
N LYS A 45 -9.07 40.05 10.24
CA LYS A 45 -7.75 39.83 10.85
C LYS A 45 -7.68 38.50 11.58
N ARG A 46 -8.72 38.13 12.35
CA ARG A 46 -8.84 36.85 13.04
C ARG A 46 -8.74 35.68 12.05
N PHE A 47 -9.38 35.79 10.88
CA PHE A 47 -9.29 34.82 9.80
C PHE A 47 -7.85 34.72 9.24
N GLU A 48 -7.20 35.87 8.97
CA GLU A 48 -5.82 35.92 8.46
C GLU A 48 -4.81 35.32 9.44
N ASP A 49 -4.99 35.61 10.72
CA ASP A 49 -4.16 35.07 11.79
C ASP A 49 -4.32 33.55 11.88
N ALA A 50 -5.54 33.02 11.70
CA ALA A 50 -5.81 31.59 11.68
C ALA A 50 -5.15 30.89 10.46
N ILE A 51 -5.27 31.45 9.25
CA ILE A 51 -4.59 30.94 8.05
C ILE A 51 -3.07 30.93 8.26
N THR A 52 -2.53 31.99 8.85
CA THR A 52 -1.09 32.09 9.11
C THR A 52 -0.62 31.07 10.14
N ALA A 53 -1.40 30.83 11.19
CA ALA A 53 -1.12 29.84 12.21
C ALA A 53 -1.11 28.40 11.62
N VAL A 54 -2.07 28.05 10.73
CA VAL A 54 -2.06 26.76 10.04
C VAL A 54 -0.83 26.61 9.15
N LYS A 55 -0.43 27.67 8.42
CA LYS A 55 0.80 27.63 7.60
C LYS A 55 2.05 27.39 8.42
N ILE A 56 2.17 28.03 9.58
CA ILE A 56 3.29 27.86 10.51
C ILE A 56 3.32 26.41 11.02
N ASP A 57 2.16 25.88 11.44
CA ASP A 57 2.04 24.51 11.94
C ASP A 57 2.44 23.48 10.88
N LEU A 58 1.92 23.59 9.66
CA LEU A 58 2.28 22.71 8.54
C LEU A 58 3.77 22.78 8.18
N ASN A 59 4.38 23.97 8.18
CA ASN A 59 5.82 24.11 7.95
C ASN A 59 6.65 23.51 9.09
N LYS A 60 6.20 23.62 10.33
CA LYS A 60 6.82 22.97 11.49
C LYS A 60 6.76 21.45 11.36
N ILE A 61 5.59 20.91 11.01
CA ILE A 61 5.41 19.48 10.74
C ILE A 61 6.36 19.03 9.63
N LYS A 62 6.44 19.81 8.52
CA LYS A 62 7.35 19.51 7.40
C LYS A 62 8.82 19.49 7.84
N SER A 63 9.24 20.42 8.67
CA SER A 63 10.63 20.47 9.19
C SER A 63 10.97 19.35 10.18
N GLN A 64 9.97 18.78 10.83
CA GLN A 64 10.12 17.66 11.77
C GLN A 64 9.99 16.29 11.08
N LEU A 65 9.69 16.24 9.77
CA LEU A 65 9.72 15.01 9.01
C LEU A 65 11.12 14.40 9.06
N PRO A 66 11.28 13.16 9.50
CA PRO A 66 12.52 12.45 9.35
C PRO A 66 12.95 12.46 7.87
N SER A 67 14.25 12.54 7.61
CA SER A 67 14.82 12.52 6.25
C SER A 67 14.46 11.24 5.46
N ASP A 68 14.00 10.22 6.16
CA ASP A 68 13.56 8.91 5.67
C ASP A 68 12.03 8.76 5.58
N SER A 69 11.26 9.85 5.79
CA SER A 69 9.81 9.83 5.63
C SER A 69 9.41 9.61 4.16
N PRO A 70 8.30 8.90 3.89
CA PRO A 70 7.77 8.75 2.54
C PRO A 70 7.61 10.11 1.86
N GLY A 71 8.07 10.23 0.60
CA GLY A 71 7.97 11.47 -0.17
C GLY A 71 6.52 11.97 -0.31
N GLU A 72 5.56 11.06 -0.30
CA GLU A 72 4.12 11.35 -0.29
C GLU A 72 3.70 12.24 0.88
N LEU A 73 4.31 12.06 2.05
CA LEU A 73 4.00 12.85 3.24
C LEU A 73 4.42 14.32 3.07
N SER A 74 5.59 14.55 2.49
CA SER A 74 6.05 15.91 2.15
C SER A 74 5.19 16.53 1.06
N ALA A 75 4.89 15.78 0.00
CA ALA A 75 4.04 16.23 -1.10
C ALA A 75 2.62 16.59 -0.63
N PHE A 76 2.07 15.82 0.31
CA PHE A 76 0.78 16.10 0.93
C PHE A 76 0.79 17.41 1.70
N ILE A 77 1.82 17.67 2.53
CA ILE A 77 1.94 18.94 3.26
C ILE A 77 2.11 20.11 2.30
N ASP A 78 2.88 19.92 1.21
CA ASP A 78 3.03 20.94 0.16
C ASP A 78 1.71 21.25 -0.54
N THR A 79 0.88 20.22 -0.81
CA THR A 79 -0.47 20.39 -1.35
C THR A 79 -1.34 21.21 -0.40
N HIS A 80 -1.35 20.93 0.89
CA HIS A 80 -2.09 21.69 1.88
C HIS A 80 -1.61 23.15 1.98
N LEU A 81 -0.30 23.39 1.92
CA LEU A 81 0.26 24.73 1.87
C LEU A 81 -0.12 25.47 0.59
N MET A 82 -0.24 24.77 -0.54
CA MET A 82 -0.69 25.33 -1.82
C MET A 82 -2.18 25.70 -1.77
N ILE A 83 -3.03 24.83 -1.23
CA ILE A 83 -4.46 25.07 -1.01
C ILE A 83 -4.67 26.31 -0.13
N LEU A 84 -3.89 26.51 0.93
CA LEU A 84 -3.96 27.70 1.79
C LEU A 84 -3.49 28.99 1.12
N LYS A 85 -2.76 28.90 0.00
CA LYS A 85 -2.35 30.07 -0.81
C LYS A 85 -3.36 30.39 -1.91
N ASP A 86 -4.24 29.46 -2.25
CA ASP A 86 -5.24 29.67 -3.29
C ASP A 86 -6.20 30.79 -2.92
N LYS A 87 -6.54 31.64 -3.91
CA LYS A 87 -7.43 32.79 -3.73
C LYS A 87 -8.82 32.39 -3.27
N SER A 88 -9.29 31.19 -3.68
CA SER A 88 -10.60 30.68 -3.31
C SER A 88 -10.75 30.49 -1.79
N LEU A 89 -9.67 30.13 -1.09
CA LEU A 89 -9.70 29.90 0.36
C LEU A 89 -8.99 31.00 1.16
N SER A 90 -8.12 31.79 0.54
CA SER A 90 -7.38 32.86 1.24
C SER A 90 -8.03 34.25 1.10
N SER A 91 -8.78 34.53 0.03
CA SER A 91 -9.34 35.84 -0.25
C SER A 91 -10.87 35.86 -0.30
N LEU A 92 -11.52 34.91 -0.93
CA LEU A 92 -12.99 34.90 -1.06
C LEU A 92 -13.73 34.82 0.28
N PRO A 93 -13.26 34.09 1.32
CA PRO A 93 -13.92 34.16 2.64
C PRO A 93 -13.97 35.57 3.24
N LYS A 94 -12.97 36.41 2.99
CA LYS A 94 -12.97 37.81 3.46
C LYS A 94 -14.09 38.62 2.81
N THR A 95 -14.29 38.43 1.51
CA THR A 95 -15.40 39.06 0.78
C THR A 95 -16.78 38.57 1.30
N ILE A 96 -16.87 37.32 1.73
CA ILE A 96 -18.10 36.80 2.36
C ILE A 96 -18.32 37.47 3.72
N ILE A 97 -17.28 37.59 4.54
CA ILE A 97 -17.36 38.32 5.84
C ILE A 97 -17.84 39.74 5.64
N GLU A 98 -17.28 40.47 4.66
CA GLU A 98 -17.63 41.84 4.35
C GLU A 98 -19.07 41.98 3.87
N ASN A 99 -19.50 41.15 2.91
CA ASN A 99 -20.80 41.26 2.26
C ASN A 99 -21.94 40.72 3.14
N GLU A 100 -21.72 39.59 3.80
CA GLU A 100 -22.76 38.89 4.56
C GLU A 100 -22.70 39.21 6.07
N LYS A 101 -21.67 39.97 6.52
CA LYS A 101 -21.49 40.36 7.91
C LYS A 101 -21.53 39.18 8.88
N CYS A 102 -20.94 38.04 8.47
CA CYS A 102 -20.93 36.81 9.22
C CYS A 102 -19.53 36.49 9.79
N ASN A 103 -19.47 35.58 10.76
CA ASN A 103 -18.23 35.15 11.38
C ASN A 103 -17.31 34.36 10.40
N ALA A 104 -16.03 34.35 10.69
CA ALA A 104 -14.98 33.78 9.86
C ALA A 104 -15.17 32.26 9.64
N GLU A 105 -15.59 31.53 10.68
CA GLU A 105 -15.85 30.10 10.60
C GLU A 105 -16.95 29.78 9.57
N TRP A 106 -18.02 30.59 9.59
CA TRP A 106 -19.12 30.41 8.64
C TRP A 106 -18.68 30.76 7.22
N ALA A 107 -17.95 31.87 7.06
CA ALA A 107 -17.49 32.32 5.75
C ALA A 107 -16.57 31.30 5.06
N ILE A 108 -15.60 30.72 5.79
CA ILE A 108 -14.71 29.72 5.21
C ILE A 108 -15.43 28.40 4.97
N LYS A 109 -16.37 27.98 5.84
CA LYS A 109 -17.19 26.79 5.62
C LYS A 109 -18.04 26.93 4.37
N LYS A 110 -18.74 28.05 4.20
CA LYS A 110 -19.56 28.34 3.01
C LYS A 110 -18.73 28.30 1.73
N GLN A 111 -17.54 28.88 1.76
CA GLN A 111 -16.62 28.85 0.62
C GLN A 111 -16.11 27.43 0.35
N MET A 112 -15.79 26.65 1.38
CA MET A 112 -15.44 25.24 1.23
C MET A 112 -16.55 24.45 0.56
N ASP A 113 -17.80 24.61 1.02
CA ASP A 113 -18.95 23.91 0.44
C ASP A 113 -19.10 24.25 -1.06
N SER A 114 -18.88 25.51 -1.45
CA SER A 114 -18.87 25.93 -2.85
C SER A 114 -17.76 25.22 -3.67
N VAL A 115 -16.54 25.16 -3.12
CA VAL A 115 -15.41 24.49 -3.79
C VAL A 115 -15.65 22.98 -3.88
N VAL A 116 -16.12 22.36 -2.80
CA VAL A 116 -16.46 20.92 -2.75
C VAL A 116 -17.51 20.57 -3.81
N ASN A 117 -18.57 21.37 -3.93
CA ASN A 117 -19.60 21.16 -4.95
C ASN A 117 -19.04 21.26 -6.38
N GLN A 118 -18.04 22.11 -6.62
CA GLN A 118 -17.36 22.16 -7.93
C GLN A 118 -16.56 20.88 -8.19
N PHE A 119 -15.87 20.33 -7.19
CA PHE A 119 -15.19 19.04 -7.32
C PHE A 119 -16.15 17.88 -7.54
N ASP A 120 -17.33 17.89 -6.93
CA ASP A 120 -18.35 16.84 -7.11
C ASP A 120 -18.92 16.78 -8.54
N GLN A 121 -18.88 17.93 -9.27
CA GLN A 121 -19.29 18.00 -10.68
C GLN A 121 -18.21 17.53 -11.67
N ILE A 122 -16.98 17.29 -11.19
CA ILE A 122 -15.89 16.82 -12.03
C ILE A 122 -16.02 15.30 -12.25
N GLU A 123 -16.01 14.88 -13.52
CA GLU A 123 -16.07 13.45 -13.88
C GLU A 123 -14.80 12.67 -13.51
N ASP A 124 -13.66 13.37 -13.38
CA ASP A 124 -12.37 12.77 -13.01
C ASP A 124 -12.36 12.40 -11.52
N LEU A 125 -12.28 11.10 -11.24
CA LEU A 125 -12.24 10.53 -9.90
C LEU A 125 -11.08 11.08 -9.05
N TYR A 126 -9.91 11.31 -9.65
CA TYR A 126 -8.73 11.82 -8.94
C TYR A 126 -8.92 13.27 -8.48
N LEU A 127 -9.45 14.13 -9.35
CA LEU A 127 -9.74 15.50 -8.97
C LEU A 127 -10.85 15.53 -7.91
N ARG A 128 -11.81 14.61 -7.99
CA ARG A 128 -12.87 14.46 -6.98
C ARG A 128 -12.31 14.05 -5.62
N GLU A 129 -11.27 13.21 -5.56
CA GLU A 129 -10.59 12.84 -4.30
C GLU A 129 -9.88 14.03 -3.65
N ARG A 130 -9.42 15.03 -4.44
CA ARG A 130 -8.83 16.27 -3.92
C ARG A 130 -9.79 17.13 -3.08
N ARG A 131 -11.08 16.89 -3.21
CA ARG A 131 -12.10 17.45 -2.31
C ARG A 131 -11.74 17.22 -0.84
N GLN A 132 -11.22 16.05 -0.52
CA GLN A 132 -10.87 15.70 0.85
C GLN A 132 -9.71 16.55 1.40
N ASP A 133 -8.73 16.87 0.56
CA ASP A 133 -7.62 17.75 0.96
C ASP A 133 -8.13 19.15 1.32
N VAL A 134 -9.09 19.70 0.55
CA VAL A 134 -9.72 20.99 0.84
C VAL A 134 -10.46 20.98 2.17
N ILE A 135 -11.27 19.93 2.40
CA ILE A 135 -12.01 19.76 3.65
C ILE A 135 -11.06 19.70 4.85
N GLN A 136 -9.98 18.95 4.77
CA GLN A 136 -8.99 18.81 5.86
C GLN A 136 -8.27 20.12 6.15
N VAL A 137 -7.92 20.89 5.12
CA VAL A 137 -7.29 22.20 5.28
C VAL A 137 -8.23 23.19 5.97
N VAL A 138 -9.49 23.25 5.52
CA VAL A 138 -10.50 24.16 6.09
C VAL A 138 -10.83 23.76 7.52
N GLU A 139 -10.94 22.47 7.81
CA GLU A 139 -11.17 21.99 9.19
C GLU A 139 -10.07 22.43 10.14
N ARG A 140 -8.80 22.44 9.71
CA ARG A 140 -7.68 22.95 10.52
C ARG A 140 -7.82 24.44 10.81
N VAL A 141 -8.23 25.23 9.81
CA VAL A 141 -8.46 26.67 9.99
C VAL A 141 -9.60 26.92 10.99
N ILE A 142 -10.71 26.18 10.85
CA ILE A 142 -11.86 26.28 11.75
C ILE A 142 -11.49 25.88 13.18
N LYS A 143 -10.70 24.83 13.38
CA LYS A 143 -10.20 24.44 14.72
C LYS A 143 -9.45 25.59 15.41
N ILE A 144 -8.61 26.30 14.68
CA ILE A 144 -7.90 27.46 15.23
C ILE A 144 -8.87 28.59 15.54
N LEU A 145 -9.81 28.90 14.64
CA LEU A 145 -10.82 29.94 14.84
C LEU A 145 -11.70 29.66 16.07
N LEU A 146 -12.04 28.40 16.32
CA LEU A 146 -12.82 27.99 17.50
C LEU A 146 -11.99 27.91 18.79
N GLY A 147 -10.68 28.23 18.73
CA GLY A 147 -9.79 28.19 19.89
C GLY A 147 -9.42 26.77 20.34
N HIS A 148 -9.74 25.75 19.52
CA HIS A 148 -9.25 24.41 19.75
C HIS A 148 -7.76 24.39 19.39
N SER A 149 -6.88 24.52 20.39
CA SER A 149 -5.45 24.35 20.14
C SER A 149 -5.21 22.94 19.60
N ASN A 150 -4.35 22.80 18.58
CA ASN A 150 -3.86 21.50 18.08
C ASN A 150 -3.14 20.67 19.17
N GLN A 151 -3.10 21.17 20.40
CA GLN A 151 -2.59 20.54 21.60
C GLN A 151 -3.71 19.96 22.48
N ALA A 152 -4.75 19.35 21.91
CA ALA A 152 -5.45 18.30 22.64
C ALA A 152 -4.53 17.07 22.72
N ALA A 153 -3.28 17.31 23.13
CA ALA A 153 -2.42 16.28 23.64
C ALA A 153 -3.15 15.71 24.85
N VAL A 154 -3.64 14.49 24.70
CA VAL A 154 -4.18 13.69 25.80
C VAL A 154 -3.17 13.77 26.93
N LYS A 155 -3.47 14.58 27.97
CA LYS A 155 -2.68 14.64 29.22
C LYS A 155 -2.68 13.30 29.96
N ASN A 156 -3.40 12.32 29.44
CA ASN A 156 -3.48 10.98 30.01
C ASN A 156 -2.38 10.10 29.44
N LYS A 157 -1.42 9.77 30.30
CA LYS A 157 -0.37 8.75 30.08
C LYS A 157 -0.94 7.31 30.02
N GLU A 158 -2.22 7.10 29.79
CA GLU A 158 -2.79 5.76 29.72
C GLU A 158 -2.49 5.12 28.37
N LYS A 159 -1.76 4.03 28.39
CA LYS A 159 -1.27 3.22 27.25
C LYS A 159 -2.38 2.58 26.38
N LEU A 160 -3.67 2.87 26.62
CA LEU A 160 -4.80 2.12 26.09
C LEU A 160 -5.85 3.02 25.43
N THR A 161 -5.41 4.08 24.76
CA THR A 161 -6.32 4.99 24.06
C THR A 161 -6.51 4.54 22.61
N ILE A 162 -7.77 4.42 22.18
CA ILE A 162 -8.18 4.07 20.82
C ILE A 162 -8.72 5.33 20.15
N LEU A 163 -8.13 5.71 19.05
CA LEU A 163 -8.47 6.94 18.32
C LEU A 163 -9.67 6.69 17.40
N VAL A 164 -10.69 7.54 17.50
CA VAL A 164 -11.87 7.53 16.64
C VAL A 164 -11.97 8.86 15.91
N ALA A 165 -11.91 8.84 14.59
CA ALA A 165 -11.91 10.03 13.74
C ALA A 165 -12.79 9.85 12.51
N HIS A 166 -13.08 10.95 11.80
CA HIS A 166 -13.66 10.84 10.46
C HIS A 166 -12.65 10.29 9.47
N ASP A 167 -11.47 10.88 9.46
CA ASP A 167 -10.28 10.43 8.74
C ASP A 167 -9.05 10.90 9.51
N ILE A 168 -7.90 10.27 9.27
CA ILE A 168 -6.62 10.66 9.89
C ILE A 168 -5.72 11.20 8.80
N SER A 169 -5.42 12.50 8.89
CA SER A 169 -4.47 13.09 7.96
C SER A 169 -3.04 12.62 8.25
N PRO A 170 -2.17 12.54 7.23
CA PRO A 170 -0.76 12.22 7.42
C PRO A 170 -0.04 13.14 8.41
N ALA A 171 -0.47 14.40 8.53
CA ALA A 171 0.09 15.34 9.47
C ALA A 171 -0.34 15.06 10.93
N ASP A 172 -1.60 14.64 11.14
CA ASP A 172 -2.08 14.20 12.46
C ASP A 172 -1.38 12.89 12.87
N ALA A 173 -1.15 12.02 11.92
CA ALA A 173 -0.43 10.79 12.11
C ALA A 173 0.99 10.96 12.65
N LEU A 174 1.70 12.01 12.26
CA LEU A 174 3.03 12.35 12.81
C LEU A 174 2.95 12.78 14.27
N HIS A 175 1.92 13.54 14.64
CA HIS A 175 1.67 13.84 16.05
C HIS A 175 1.37 12.57 16.85
N PHE A 176 0.67 11.61 16.26
CA PHE A 176 0.33 10.33 16.90
C PHE A 176 1.51 9.37 17.03
N LYS A 177 2.56 9.49 16.21
CA LYS A 177 3.79 8.71 16.36
C LYS A 177 4.45 8.92 17.73
N ASN A 178 4.28 10.09 18.32
CA ASN A 178 4.79 10.44 19.66
C ASN A 178 3.82 10.01 20.79
N HIS A 179 2.57 9.66 20.46
CA HIS A 179 1.55 9.19 21.38
C HIS A 179 1.22 7.74 21.03
N LYS A 180 1.32 6.84 22.00
CA LYS A 180 1.06 5.41 21.79
C LYS A 180 -0.46 5.15 21.80
N TYR A 181 -1.11 5.29 20.67
CA TYR A 181 -2.47 4.81 20.49
C TYR A 181 -2.50 3.29 20.34
N ALA A 182 -3.53 2.66 20.94
CA ALA A 182 -3.71 1.22 20.88
C ALA A 182 -4.34 0.76 19.55
N ALA A 183 -5.21 1.58 18.97
CA ALA A 183 -5.83 1.32 17.66
C ALA A 183 -6.33 2.61 17.00
N PHE A 184 -6.62 2.55 15.70
CA PHE A 184 -7.28 3.59 14.92
C PHE A 184 -8.61 3.11 14.36
N ILE A 185 -9.62 3.96 14.43
CA ILE A 185 -10.93 3.76 13.82
C ILE A 185 -11.27 5.00 12.99
N THR A 186 -11.64 4.82 11.71
CA THR A 186 -12.12 5.92 10.87
C THR A 186 -13.45 5.63 10.20
N GLU A 187 -14.30 6.67 10.06
CA GLU A 187 -15.56 6.59 9.34
C GLU A 187 -15.33 6.53 7.83
N GLY A 188 -14.36 7.29 7.35
CA GLY A 188 -13.94 7.33 5.96
C GLY A 188 -12.74 6.44 5.67
N GLY A 189 -12.33 6.44 4.40
CA GLY A 189 -11.16 5.72 3.93
C GLY A 189 -11.44 4.30 3.46
N GLY A 190 -10.52 3.76 2.68
CA GLY A 190 -10.51 2.39 2.20
C GLY A 190 -9.18 1.71 2.48
N ILE A 191 -8.97 0.52 1.92
CA ILE A 191 -7.75 -0.29 2.09
C ILE A 191 -6.48 0.45 1.64
N THR A 192 -6.63 1.39 0.69
CA THR A 192 -5.55 2.23 0.15
C THR A 192 -5.47 3.62 0.77
N SER A 193 -6.31 3.95 1.74
CA SER A 193 -6.33 5.27 2.39
C SER A 193 -5.03 5.54 3.16
N HIS A 194 -4.73 6.81 3.37
CA HIS A 194 -3.56 7.24 4.16
C HIS A 194 -3.57 6.63 5.57
N THR A 195 -4.75 6.58 6.21
CA THR A 195 -4.93 5.91 7.51
C THR A 195 -4.54 4.44 7.45
N ALA A 196 -4.94 3.72 6.40
CA ALA A 196 -4.62 2.30 6.23
C ALA A 196 -3.11 2.07 6.03
N ILE A 197 -2.47 2.89 5.19
CA ILE A 197 -1.02 2.83 4.94
C ILE A 197 -0.26 3.10 6.24
N LEU A 198 -0.64 4.14 6.96
CA LEU A 198 -0.03 4.50 8.23
C LEU A 198 -0.16 3.40 9.28
N SER A 199 -1.37 2.88 9.45
CA SER A 199 -1.68 1.84 10.44
C SER A 199 -0.83 0.59 10.22
N ARG A 200 -0.69 0.17 8.95
CA ARG A 200 0.20 -0.94 8.56
C ARG A 200 1.66 -0.63 8.85
N SER A 201 2.12 0.59 8.53
CA SER A 201 3.50 1.02 8.78
C SER A 201 3.84 1.05 10.28
N LEU A 202 2.89 1.45 11.13
CA LEU A 202 3.04 1.50 12.58
C LEU A 202 2.70 0.17 13.26
N ASN A 203 2.18 -0.81 12.52
CA ASN A 203 1.68 -2.09 13.05
C ASN A 203 0.64 -1.89 14.18
N ILE A 204 -0.27 -0.94 13.99
CA ILE A 204 -1.34 -0.60 14.93
C ILE A 204 -2.66 -1.17 14.38
N PRO A 205 -3.44 -1.95 15.16
CA PRO A 205 -4.76 -2.44 14.77
C PRO A 205 -5.65 -1.31 14.27
N SER A 206 -6.28 -1.48 13.10
CA SER A 206 -7.06 -0.38 12.54
C SER A 206 -8.20 -0.85 11.66
N ILE A 207 -9.30 -0.11 11.75
CA ILE A 207 -10.53 -0.33 10.99
C ILE A 207 -10.92 0.98 10.31
N VAL A 208 -11.18 0.93 9.01
CA VAL A 208 -11.64 2.07 8.22
C VAL A 208 -13.04 1.81 7.65
N ALA A 209 -13.67 2.81 7.07
CA ALA A 209 -15.03 2.75 6.53
C ALA A 209 -16.06 2.30 7.58
N LEU A 210 -15.88 2.65 8.84
CA LEU A 210 -16.80 2.34 9.93
C LEU A 210 -17.88 3.43 10.00
N GLN A 211 -18.92 3.30 9.19
CA GLN A 211 -19.98 4.31 9.07
C GLN A 211 -20.59 4.65 10.44
N ASN A 212 -20.80 5.97 10.67
CA ASN A 212 -21.39 6.51 11.89
C ASN A 212 -20.62 6.19 13.20
N ALA A 213 -19.34 5.84 13.13
CA ALA A 213 -18.55 5.49 14.32
C ALA A 213 -18.59 6.59 15.39
N ARG A 214 -18.42 7.86 14.99
CA ARG A 214 -18.42 9.01 15.92
C ARG A 214 -19.79 9.37 16.50
N THR A 215 -20.86 8.89 15.89
CA THR A 215 -22.22 9.05 16.42
C THR A 215 -22.56 7.93 17.42
N LEU A 216 -22.05 6.73 17.16
CA LEU A 216 -22.34 5.53 17.93
C LEU A 216 -21.38 5.32 19.10
N ILE A 217 -20.12 5.77 18.98
CA ILE A 217 -19.09 5.69 20.02
C ILE A 217 -19.00 7.07 20.70
N ARG A 218 -18.99 7.09 22.02
CA ARG A 218 -18.80 8.32 22.82
C ARG A 218 -17.36 8.40 23.30
N ASP A 219 -16.91 9.63 23.58
CA ASP A 219 -15.61 9.82 24.21
C ASP A 219 -15.54 9.10 25.56
N ASN A 220 -14.43 8.42 25.82
CA ASN A 220 -14.20 7.54 26.97
C ASN A 220 -15.03 6.24 27.03
N ASP A 221 -15.82 5.89 26.01
CA ASP A 221 -16.42 4.55 25.94
C ASP A 221 -15.32 3.48 25.95
N PHE A 222 -15.59 2.37 26.68
CA PHE A 222 -14.68 1.23 26.65
C PHE A 222 -14.99 0.39 25.42
N ILE A 223 -13.97 0.20 24.55
CA ILE A 223 -14.13 -0.44 23.27
C ILE A 223 -13.06 -1.51 23.01
N ILE A 224 -13.42 -2.49 22.20
CA ILE A 224 -12.51 -3.51 21.66
C ILE A 224 -12.44 -3.32 20.15
N VAL A 225 -11.25 -3.31 19.60
CA VAL A 225 -10.97 -3.24 18.16
C VAL A 225 -10.32 -4.54 17.72
N ASP A 226 -10.96 -5.26 16.81
CA ASP A 226 -10.41 -6.43 16.13
C ASP A 226 -10.11 -6.05 14.67
N GLY A 227 -8.88 -5.68 14.43
CA GLY A 227 -8.43 -5.25 13.10
C GLY A 227 -8.40 -6.38 12.07
N ALA A 228 -8.35 -7.64 12.50
CA ALA A 228 -8.38 -8.79 11.59
C ALA A 228 -9.80 -9.11 11.12
N GLN A 229 -10.79 -8.96 12.01
CA GLN A 229 -12.21 -9.20 11.70
C GLN A 229 -12.94 -7.94 11.21
N GLY A 230 -12.32 -6.75 11.31
CA GLY A 230 -12.97 -5.49 10.99
C GLY A 230 -14.11 -5.15 11.96
N VAL A 231 -14.02 -5.55 13.21
CA VAL A 231 -15.08 -5.41 14.22
C VAL A 231 -14.67 -4.47 15.34
N VAL A 232 -15.57 -3.56 15.70
CA VAL A 232 -15.47 -2.76 16.93
C VAL A 232 -16.62 -3.14 17.85
N ILE A 233 -16.31 -3.48 19.09
CA ILE A 233 -17.31 -3.79 20.13
C ILE A 233 -17.31 -2.64 21.12
N VAL A 234 -18.47 -2.01 21.30
CA VAL A 234 -18.68 -0.88 22.20
C VAL A 234 -19.32 -1.35 23.48
N ASN A 235 -18.79 -0.92 24.62
CA ASN A 235 -19.24 -1.28 25.97
C ASN A 235 -19.39 -2.82 26.18
N PRO A 236 -18.33 -3.61 25.88
CA PRO A 236 -18.36 -5.06 25.97
C PRO A 236 -18.64 -5.56 27.40
N THR A 237 -19.38 -6.65 27.51
CA THR A 237 -19.55 -7.35 28.82
C THR A 237 -18.20 -7.87 29.32
N GLN A 238 -18.13 -8.19 30.61
CA GLN A 238 -16.92 -8.76 31.20
C GLN A 238 -16.50 -10.08 30.54
N GLU A 239 -17.46 -10.88 30.10
CA GLU A 239 -17.20 -12.13 29.36
C GLU A 239 -16.53 -11.87 28.02
N ILE A 240 -17.05 -10.90 27.26
CA ILE A 240 -16.46 -10.49 25.96
C ILE A 240 -15.06 -9.91 26.18
N GLN A 241 -14.87 -9.09 27.21
CA GLN A 241 -13.55 -8.54 27.53
C GLN A 241 -12.55 -9.65 27.85
N ASN A 242 -12.91 -10.62 28.67
CA ASN A 242 -12.07 -11.75 29.03
C ASN A 242 -11.71 -12.60 27.80
N TYR A 243 -12.69 -12.85 26.92
CA TYR A 243 -12.47 -13.57 25.68
C TYR A 243 -11.46 -12.86 24.77
N TYR A 244 -11.66 -11.56 24.51
CA TYR A 244 -10.76 -10.79 23.65
C TYR A 244 -9.39 -10.54 24.28
N LYS A 245 -9.30 -10.48 25.61
CA LYS A 245 -8.02 -10.43 26.33
C LYS A 245 -7.22 -11.71 26.11
N THR A 246 -7.88 -12.87 26.22
CA THR A 246 -7.23 -14.16 25.92
C THR A 246 -6.75 -14.24 24.47
N LEU A 247 -7.55 -13.74 23.52
CA LEU A 247 -7.14 -13.65 22.12
C LEU A 247 -5.94 -12.70 21.91
N GLN A 248 -5.95 -11.55 22.57
CA GLN A 248 -4.84 -10.56 22.51
C GLN A 248 -3.55 -11.15 23.07
N ASP A 249 -3.62 -11.83 24.22
CA ASP A 249 -2.47 -12.48 24.84
C ASP A 249 -1.92 -13.60 23.95
N SER A 250 -2.80 -14.43 23.39
CA SER A 250 -2.43 -15.50 22.44
C SER A 250 -1.78 -14.94 21.17
N TRP A 251 -2.30 -13.83 20.64
CA TRP A 251 -1.73 -13.14 19.49
C TRP A 251 -0.36 -12.54 19.82
N GLY A 252 -0.20 -11.95 21.01
CA GLY A 252 1.08 -11.44 21.50
C GLY A 252 2.15 -12.53 21.61
N GLU A 253 1.80 -13.68 22.20
CA GLU A 253 2.68 -14.84 22.29
C GLU A 253 3.08 -15.37 20.91
N GLU A 254 2.16 -15.38 19.94
CA GLU A 254 2.45 -15.81 18.59
C GLU A 254 3.43 -14.85 17.90
N GLN A 255 3.24 -13.53 18.06
CA GLN A 255 4.16 -12.52 17.55
C GLN A 255 5.56 -12.67 18.16
N GLU A 256 5.68 -12.94 19.46
CA GLU A 256 6.98 -13.21 20.09
C GLU A 256 7.64 -14.49 19.54
N LYS A 257 6.86 -15.56 19.34
CA LYS A 257 7.36 -16.80 18.71
C LYS A 257 7.87 -16.53 17.30
N LEU A 258 7.14 -15.70 16.53
CA LEU A 258 7.56 -15.28 15.18
C LEU A 258 8.86 -14.46 15.23
N GLN A 259 9.02 -13.54 16.17
CA GLN A 259 10.27 -12.78 16.31
C GLN A 259 11.49 -13.67 16.60
N ARG A 260 11.32 -14.73 17.39
CA ARG A 260 12.42 -15.68 17.70
C ARG A 260 12.95 -16.44 16.48
N ILE A 261 12.13 -16.61 15.44
CA ILE A 261 12.56 -17.28 14.20
C ILE A 261 13.13 -16.31 13.15
N LYS A 262 13.13 -15.01 13.40
CA LYS A 262 13.54 -13.96 12.45
C LYS A 262 14.91 -14.25 11.82
N THR A 263 15.90 -14.58 12.63
CA THR A 263 17.28 -14.84 12.18
C THR A 263 17.54 -16.25 11.65
N LYS A 264 16.59 -17.18 11.85
CA LYS A 264 16.73 -18.54 11.34
C LYS A 264 16.66 -18.55 9.80
N LYS A 265 17.45 -19.42 9.17
CA LYS A 265 17.30 -19.69 7.72
C LYS A 265 15.96 -20.36 7.46
N SER A 266 15.30 -19.99 6.36
CA SER A 266 14.00 -20.56 5.97
C SER A 266 14.21 -21.91 5.28
N ILE A 267 14.53 -22.94 6.05
CA ILE A 267 14.83 -24.31 5.58
C ILE A 267 13.74 -25.25 6.08
N THR A 268 13.16 -26.03 5.18
CA THR A 268 12.16 -27.06 5.52
C THR A 268 12.76 -28.18 6.37
N LYS A 269 11.94 -29.00 7.02
CA LYS A 269 12.39 -30.15 7.83
C LYS A 269 13.22 -31.17 7.04
N ASP A 270 13.03 -31.25 5.73
CA ASP A 270 13.75 -32.12 4.80
C ASP A 270 14.91 -31.40 4.06
N GLY A 271 15.30 -30.22 4.54
CA GLY A 271 16.53 -29.53 4.13
C GLY A 271 16.42 -28.62 2.92
N ALA A 272 15.24 -28.38 2.35
CA ALA A 272 15.06 -27.47 1.22
C ALA A 272 15.09 -25.99 1.69
N LEU A 273 15.93 -25.18 1.05
CA LEU A 273 16.01 -23.74 1.30
C LEU A 273 14.93 -23.02 0.49
N ILE A 274 14.08 -22.27 1.17
CA ILE A 274 13.07 -21.39 0.54
C ILE A 274 13.46 -19.93 0.82
N ASN A 275 13.70 -19.16 -0.22
CA ASN A 275 14.05 -17.75 -0.07
C ASN A 275 12.79 -16.91 0.14
N LEU A 276 12.66 -16.30 1.31
CA LEU A 276 11.59 -15.36 1.62
C LEU A 276 12.08 -13.95 1.35
N LEU A 277 11.46 -13.30 0.37
CA LEU A 277 11.85 -12.00 -0.16
C LEU A 277 10.74 -10.98 0.13
N ALA A 278 11.11 -9.71 0.19
CA ALA A 278 10.17 -8.63 0.41
C ALA A 278 9.70 -7.98 -0.90
N ASN A 279 8.43 -7.58 -0.95
CA ASN A 279 7.92 -6.61 -1.91
C ASN A 279 8.06 -5.22 -1.32
N ILE A 280 8.55 -4.27 -2.10
CA ILE A 280 8.66 -2.86 -1.72
C ILE A 280 8.09 -1.95 -2.81
N GLU A 281 7.61 -0.78 -2.41
CA GLU A 281 7.10 0.25 -3.31
C GLU A 281 7.97 1.50 -3.29
N VAL A 282 8.53 1.87 -2.15
CA VAL A 282 9.41 3.03 -2.00
C VAL A 282 10.75 2.62 -1.36
N PRO A 283 11.84 3.37 -1.60
CA PRO A 283 13.16 3.06 -1.02
C PRO A 283 13.16 2.98 0.51
N ASN A 284 12.29 3.71 1.18
CA ASN A 284 12.20 3.71 2.65
C ASN A 284 11.66 2.40 3.24
N ASP A 285 11.00 1.55 2.45
CA ASP A 285 10.52 0.23 2.87
C ASP A 285 11.65 -0.71 3.28
N ILE A 286 12.91 -0.37 2.96
CA ILE A 286 14.10 -1.12 3.36
C ILE A 286 14.18 -1.31 4.88
N LEU A 287 13.71 -0.35 5.66
CA LEU A 287 13.64 -0.48 7.12
C LEU A 287 12.77 -1.66 7.52
N SER A 288 11.59 -1.80 6.90
CA SER A 288 10.67 -2.92 7.11
C SER A 288 11.23 -4.23 6.59
N VAL A 289 11.94 -4.21 5.45
CA VAL A 289 12.65 -5.38 4.91
C VAL A 289 13.68 -5.91 5.90
N ASN A 290 14.50 -5.04 6.49
CA ASN A 290 15.48 -5.41 7.50
C ASN A 290 14.81 -5.86 8.80
N ALA A 291 13.73 -5.23 9.21
CA ALA A 291 12.96 -5.59 10.39
C ALA A 291 12.29 -6.97 10.25
N SER A 292 11.85 -7.37 9.06
CA SER A 292 11.21 -8.68 8.80
C SER A 292 12.19 -9.85 8.69
N GLY A 293 13.49 -9.61 8.52
CA GLY A 293 14.48 -10.67 8.27
C GLY A 293 14.36 -11.30 6.87
N ALA A 294 13.91 -10.53 5.89
CA ALA A 294 13.85 -10.95 4.48
C ALA A 294 15.24 -11.24 3.91
N ALA A 295 15.32 -12.24 3.04
CA ALA A 295 16.56 -12.63 2.36
C ALA A 295 16.98 -11.64 1.25
N GLY A 296 16.08 -10.72 0.85
CA GLY A 296 16.30 -9.73 -0.19
C GLY A 296 15.00 -9.05 -0.59
N VAL A 297 15.05 -8.26 -1.66
CA VAL A 297 13.89 -7.67 -2.32
C VAL A 297 13.57 -8.51 -3.56
N GLY A 298 12.41 -9.19 -3.55
CA GLY A 298 11.98 -10.02 -4.67
C GLY A 298 11.12 -9.25 -5.68
N LEU A 299 10.56 -8.12 -5.25
CA LEU A 299 9.81 -7.21 -6.12
C LEU A 299 9.96 -5.78 -5.63
N PHE A 300 10.67 -4.95 -6.38
CA PHE A 300 10.62 -3.51 -6.22
C PHE A 300 9.71 -2.93 -7.31
N ARG A 301 8.54 -2.45 -6.93
CA ARG A 301 7.57 -1.77 -7.79
C ARG A 301 8.05 -0.36 -8.02
N THR A 302 8.23 0.02 -9.29
CA THR A 302 8.81 1.33 -9.63
C THR A 302 7.78 2.41 -9.93
N GLU A 303 6.49 2.08 -9.87
CA GLU A 303 5.38 2.94 -10.25
C GLU A 303 5.33 4.23 -9.43
N PHE A 304 5.74 4.21 -8.16
CA PHE A 304 5.75 5.39 -7.29
C PHE A 304 6.55 6.57 -7.88
N LEU A 305 7.60 6.28 -8.68
CA LEU A 305 8.40 7.31 -9.33
C LEU A 305 7.64 8.03 -10.45
N PHE A 306 6.60 7.41 -10.98
CA PHE A 306 5.85 7.89 -12.14
C PHE A 306 4.46 8.43 -11.77
N MET A 307 4.01 8.23 -10.54
CA MET A 307 2.67 8.63 -10.08
C MET A 307 2.66 10.05 -9.53
N ASN A 308 1.49 10.70 -9.58
CA ASN A 308 1.22 12.00 -8.95
C ASN A 308 2.18 13.13 -9.39
N ARG A 309 2.57 13.16 -10.68
CA ARG A 309 3.48 14.17 -11.23
C ARG A 309 3.08 14.57 -12.66
N GLN A 310 3.47 15.78 -13.04
CA GLN A 310 3.17 16.32 -14.38
C GLN A 310 4.24 15.95 -15.42
N ASP A 311 5.46 15.68 -14.99
CA ASP A 311 6.62 15.35 -15.82
C ASP A 311 7.09 13.91 -15.57
N MET A 312 7.85 13.36 -16.50
CA MET A 312 8.45 12.04 -16.32
C MET A 312 9.69 12.12 -15.43
N PRO A 313 9.93 11.10 -14.55
CA PRO A 313 11.16 11.04 -13.78
C PRO A 313 12.35 10.89 -14.74
N ASP A 314 13.36 11.74 -14.56
CA ASP A 314 14.58 11.66 -15.34
C ASP A 314 15.45 10.44 -14.95
N GLU A 315 16.54 10.22 -15.68
CA GLU A 315 17.44 9.09 -15.43
C GLU A 315 18.11 9.20 -14.05
N GLU A 316 18.46 10.42 -13.63
CA GLU A 316 19.17 10.62 -12.36
C GLU A 316 18.28 10.38 -11.15
N GLU A 317 17.06 10.86 -11.17
CA GLU A 317 16.05 10.62 -10.12
C GLU A 317 15.79 9.12 -9.93
N GLN A 318 15.56 8.41 -11.04
CA GLN A 318 15.37 6.96 -11.01
C GLN A 318 16.61 6.23 -10.51
N PHE A 319 17.78 6.62 -11.00
CA PHE A 319 19.06 6.05 -10.58
C PHE A 319 19.29 6.19 -9.08
N GLN A 320 19.04 7.37 -8.50
CA GLN A 320 19.23 7.60 -7.07
C GLN A 320 18.29 6.73 -6.23
N ALA A 321 17.03 6.57 -6.66
CA ALA A 321 16.09 5.69 -5.98
C ALA A 321 16.56 4.21 -6.00
N TYR A 322 16.97 3.70 -7.14
CA TYR A 322 17.44 2.32 -7.29
C TYR A 322 18.77 2.07 -6.58
N LYS A 323 19.70 3.02 -6.67
CA LYS A 323 21.00 2.99 -5.97
C LYS A 323 20.82 2.89 -4.46
N ARG A 324 19.95 3.73 -3.88
CA ARG A 324 19.66 3.72 -2.44
C ARG A 324 19.20 2.34 -1.96
N VAL A 325 18.32 1.68 -2.71
CA VAL A 325 17.87 0.33 -2.40
C VAL A 325 19.00 -0.68 -2.55
N ALA A 326 19.78 -0.60 -3.63
CA ALA A 326 20.89 -1.50 -3.90
C ALA A 326 21.97 -1.44 -2.80
N GLU A 327 22.40 -0.24 -2.41
CA GLU A 327 23.39 -0.01 -1.37
C GLU A 327 22.93 -0.56 -0.02
N ALA A 328 21.69 -0.27 0.38
CA ALA A 328 21.13 -0.73 1.64
C ALA A 328 20.94 -2.25 1.70
N MET A 329 20.72 -2.91 0.56
CA MET A 329 20.63 -4.37 0.47
C MET A 329 21.99 -5.05 0.32
N GLY A 330 23.02 -4.37 -0.15
CA GLY A 330 24.38 -4.87 -0.32
C GLY A 330 24.42 -6.12 -1.21
N LYS A 331 24.84 -7.27 -0.67
CA LYS A 331 24.92 -8.55 -1.43
C LYS A 331 23.57 -9.25 -1.60
N ARG A 332 22.53 -8.87 -0.86
CA ARG A 332 21.19 -9.45 -0.96
C ARG A 332 20.55 -9.06 -2.30
N PRO A 333 19.78 -9.95 -2.93
CA PRO A 333 19.19 -9.67 -4.23
C PRO A 333 18.13 -8.56 -4.17
N VAL A 334 18.09 -7.74 -5.22
CA VAL A 334 17.06 -6.74 -5.47
C VAL A 334 16.52 -6.95 -6.88
N THR A 335 15.27 -7.38 -7.00
CA THR A 335 14.61 -7.54 -8.29
C THR A 335 13.77 -6.28 -8.56
N ILE A 336 14.21 -5.48 -9.53
CA ILE A 336 13.52 -4.25 -9.93
C ILE A 336 12.59 -4.58 -11.09
N ARG A 337 11.30 -4.37 -10.89
CA ARG A 337 10.29 -4.47 -11.96
C ARG A 337 10.29 -3.18 -12.75
N THR A 338 10.41 -3.28 -14.08
CA THR A 338 10.21 -2.12 -14.94
C THR A 338 8.76 -1.65 -14.86
N LEU A 339 8.50 -0.42 -15.29
CA LEU A 339 7.21 0.25 -15.17
C LEU A 339 6.03 -0.65 -15.53
N ASP A 340 5.11 -0.82 -14.57
CA ASP A 340 3.85 -1.54 -14.73
C ASP A 340 2.68 -0.57 -14.47
N SER A 341 2.57 0.45 -15.29
CA SER A 341 1.49 1.42 -15.28
C SER A 341 0.78 1.42 -16.62
N GLY A 342 -0.47 1.78 -16.59
CA GLY A 342 -1.31 1.96 -17.76
C GLY A 342 -2.13 3.24 -17.64
N ALA A 343 -3.19 3.34 -18.42
CA ALA A 343 -4.13 4.46 -18.39
C ALA A 343 -4.95 4.53 -17.09
N ASP A 344 -4.89 3.50 -16.26
CA ASP A 344 -5.53 3.37 -14.95
C ASP A 344 -4.84 4.17 -13.84
N LYS A 345 -3.54 4.44 -14.03
CA LYS A 345 -2.76 5.24 -13.08
C LYS A 345 -2.34 6.53 -13.79
N GLN A 346 -2.75 7.66 -13.23
CA GLN A 346 -2.42 8.99 -13.77
C GLN A 346 -0.91 9.20 -13.78
N THR A 347 -0.30 8.82 -14.89
CA THR A 347 1.08 9.16 -15.20
C THR A 347 1.07 10.31 -16.19
N ALA A 348 2.10 11.13 -16.20
CA ALA A 348 2.29 12.23 -17.16
C ALA A 348 2.21 11.80 -18.65
N LEU A 349 2.12 10.48 -18.89
CA LEU A 349 1.97 9.88 -20.23
C LEU A 349 0.55 9.94 -20.80
N VAL A 350 -0.47 10.19 -19.99
CA VAL A 350 -1.85 9.98 -20.40
C VAL A 350 -2.54 11.30 -20.72
N ASN A 351 -2.09 11.98 -21.76
CA ASN A 351 -2.92 12.93 -22.52
C ASN A 351 -3.79 12.22 -23.60
N LYS A 352 -3.93 10.90 -23.55
CA LYS A 352 -4.77 10.11 -24.46
C LYS A 352 -6.01 9.62 -23.73
N LYS A 353 -7.15 9.59 -24.43
CA LYS A 353 -8.44 9.11 -23.96
C LYS A 353 -8.27 7.91 -23.01
N ILE A 354 -8.84 8.02 -21.82
CA ILE A 354 -8.91 6.92 -20.85
C ILE A 354 -9.44 5.68 -21.58
N SER A 355 -8.68 4.60 -21.55
CA SER A 355 -9.15 3.32 -22.10
C SER A 355 -10.36 2.83 -21.31
N PRO A 356 -11.44 2.38 -21.94
CA PRO A 356 -12.59 1.81 -21.24
C PRO A 356 -12.21 0.55 -20.41
N ASN A 357 -11.07 -0.10 -20.74
CA ASN A 357 -10.54 -1.26 -20.05
C ASN A 357 -9.04 -1.07 -19.76
N PRO A 358 -8.67 -0.30 -18.72
CA PRO A 358 -7.27 0.03 -18.42
C PRO A 358 -6.38 -1.21 -18.20
N ALA A 359 -6.93 -2.26 -17.61
CA ALA A 359 -6.22 -3.51 -17.34
C ALA A 359 -5.84 -4.28 -18.62
N LEU A 360 -6.54 -4.10 -19.74
CA LEU A 360 -6.33 -4.82 -21.01
C LEU A 360 -5.64 -3.99 -22.09
N GLY A 361 -5.36 -2.73 -21.85
CA GLY A 361 -4.89 -1.77 -22.84
C GLY A 361 -3.37 -1.65 -22.97
N LEU A 362 -2.96 -0.44 -23.33
CA LEU A 362 -1.56 -0.05 -23.46
C LEU A 362 -0.98 0.21 -22.05
N ARG A 363 -0.37 -0.81 -21.47
CA ARG A 363 0.26 -0.74 -20.15
C ARG A 363 1.56 -1.54 -20.10
N ALA A 364 2.34 -1.32 -19.06
CA ALA A 364 3.54 -2.09 -18.73
C ALA A 364 4.50 -2.23 -19.92
N ILE A 365 4.92 -3.44 -20.26
CA ILE A 365 5.87 -3.68 -21.35
C ILE A 365 5.35 -3.19 -22.69
N ARG A 366 4.05 -3.24 -22.95
CA ARG A 366 3.47 -2.72 -24.20
C ARG A 366 3.65 -1.21 -24.31
N LEU A 367 3.41 -0.48 -23.22
CA LEU A 367 3.68 0.95 -23.14
C LEU A 367 5.17 1.24 -23.31
N CYS A 368 6.03 0.49 -22.63
CA CYS A 368 7.49 0.62 -22.72
C CYS A 368 8.00 0.40 -24.16
N LEU A 369 7.42 -0.52 -24.90
CA LEU A 369 7.78 -0.78 -26.31
C LEU A 369 7.24 0.29 -27.26
N SER A 370 6.07 0.88 -26.97
CA SER A 370 5.51 1.99 -27.76
C SER A 370 6.20 3.33 -27.50
N GLU A 371 6.78 3.51 -26.31
CA GLU A 371 7.50 4.72 -25.88
C GLU A 371 8.95 4.39 -25.47
N PRO A 372 9.81 4.03 -26.44
CA PRO A 372 11.16 3.53 -26.15
C PRO A 372 12.06 4.50 -25.38
N LYS A 373 11.82 5.81 -25.49
CA LYS A 373 12.60 6.82 -24.75
C LYS A 373 12.45 6.63 -23.24
N ILE A 374 11.22 6.49 -22.75
CA ILE A 374 10.91 6.30 -21.34
C ILE A 374 11.55 5.01 -20.85
N PHE A 375 11.39 3.94 -21.61
CA PHE A 375 11.91 2.63 -21.24
C PHE A 375 13.45 2.61 -21.22
N ILE A 376 14.11 3.21 -22.21
CA ILE A 376 15.59 3.31 -22.23
C ILE A 376 16.09 4.13 -21.04
N THR A 377 15.43 5.24 -20.69
CA THR A 377 15.75 6.03 -19.50
C THR A 377 15.71 5.18 -18.23
N GLN A 378 14.63 4.40 -18.03
CA GLN A 378 14.52 3.50 -16.88
C GLN A 378 15.59 2.41 -16.91
N LEU A 379 15.79 1.75 -18.03
CA LEU A 379 16.82 0.69 -18.17
C LEU A 379 18.23 1.21 -17.88
N ARG A 380 18.57 2.42 -18.36
CA ARG A 380 19.86 3.06 -18.05
C ARG A 380 20.01 3.31 -16.56
N ALA A 381 18.98 3.84 -15.91
CA ALA A 381 18.98 4.08 -14.45
C ALA A 381 19.19 2.78 -13.67
N ILE A 382 18.50 1.69 -14.02
CA ILE A 382 18.65 0.38 -13.39
C ILE A 382 20.05 -0.19 -13.62
N LEU A 383 20.56 -0.11 -14.86
CA LEU A 383 21.91 -0.57 -15.20
C LEU A 383 22.98 0.19 -14.41
N ARG A 384 22.89 1.52 -14.31
CA ARG A 384 23.79 2.34 -13.48
C ARG A 384 23.75 1.89 -12.02
N ALA A 385 22.57 1.68 -11.46
CA ALA A 385 22.40 1.23 -10.10
C ALA A 385 22.98 -0.17 -9.83
N SER A 386 23.12 -1.01 -10.86
CA SER A 386 23.65 -2.37 -10.73
C SER A 386 25.12 -2.46 -10.29
N GLN A 387 25.85 -1.34 -10.26
CA GLN A 387 27.21 -1.24 -9.68
C GLN A 387 27.20 -1.26 -8.15
N PHE A 388 26.07 -0.93 -7.54
CA PHE A 388 25.97 -0.67 -6.10
C PHE A 388 25.35 -1.84 -5.32
N GLY A 389 24.92 -2.92 -6.01
CA GLY A 389 24.34 -4.09 -5.37
C GLY A 389 23.95 -5.21 -6.33
N ASN A 390 23.35 -6.25 -5.81
CA ASN A 390 22.93 -7.43 -6.59
C ASN A 390 21.53 -7.20 -7.22
N ILE A 391 21.50 -6.38 -8.27
CA ILE A 391 20.26 -6.02 -8.98
C ILE A 391 19.95 -7.04 -10.08
N LYS A 392 18.65 -7.34 -10.23
CA LYS A 392 18.03 -8.08 -11.33
C LYS A 392 16.92 -7.25 -11.95
N ILE A 393 16.67 -7.40 -13.25
CA ILE A 393 15.57 -6.74 -13.96
C ILE A 393 14.42 -7.73 -14.14
N LEU A 394 13.19 -7.28 -13.91
CA LEU A 394 11.97 -8.07 -14.10
C LEU A 394 11.03 -7.32 -15.04
N PHE A 395 10.67 -7.94 -16.17
CA PHE A 395 9.74 -7.36 -17.15
C PHE A 395 8.31 -7.83 -16.90
N PRO A 396 7.37 -6.91 -16.64
CA PRO A 396 5.96 -7.22 -16.38
C PRO A 396 5.17 -7.47 -17.67
N MET A 397 4.01 -8.10 -17.54
CA MET A 397 2.96 -8.20 -18.56
C MET A 397 3.39 -8.80 -19.89
N LEU A 398 4.40 -9.67 -19.90
CA LEU A 398 4.82 -10.39 -21.10
C LEU A 398 3.71 -11.33 -21.56
N SER A 399 3.33 -11.25 -22.83
CA SER A 399 2.32 -12.12 -23.45
C SER A 399 2.88 -12.93 -24.60
N SER A 400 3.96 -12.46 -25.25
CA SER A 400 4.58 -13.13 -26.40
C SER A 400 6.11 -13.07 -26.35
N ILE A 401 6.75 -14.02 -27.02
CA ILE A 401 8.21 -14.04 -27.16
C ILE A 401 8.72 -12.86 -27.99
N SER A 402 7.90 -12.34 -28.91
CA SER A 402 8.24 -11.16 -29.71
C SER A 402 8.41 -9.92 -28.82
N GLU A 403 7.52 -9.72 -27.84
CA GLU A 403 7.65 -8.62 -26.87
C GLU A 403 8.96 -8.77 -26.07
N LEU A 404 9.30 -9.97 -25.61
CA LEU A 404 10.55 -10.22 -24.90
C LEU A 404 11.77 -9.89 -25.76
N ARG A 405 11.79 -10.32 -27.02
CA ARG A 405 12.92 -10.06 -27.92
C ARG A 405 13.09 -8.58 -28.21
N GLN A 406 12.00 -7.84 -28.43
CA GLN A 406 12.04 -6.38 -28.57
C GLN A 406 12.55 -5.70 -27.28
N THR A 407 12.11 -6.18 -26.12
CA THR A 407 12.60 -5.70 -24.82
C THR A 407 14.10 -5.90 -24.67
N LYS A 408 14.64 -7.06 -25.04
CA LYS A 408 16.09 -7.34 -25.04
C LYS A 408 16.86 -6.42 -26.00
N LEU A 409 16.31 -6.11 -27.15
CA LEU A 409 16.94 -5.16 -28.08
C LEU A 409 17.06 -3.75 -27.47
N LEU A 410 16.02 -3.28 -26.76
CA LEU A 410 16.07 -2.00 -26.07
C LEU A 410 17.03 -2.02 -24.88
N LEU A 411 17.13 -3.13 -24.17
CA LEU A 411 18.12 -3.30 -23.10
C LEU A 411 19.56 -3.22 -23.65
N GLU A 412 19.84 -3.88 -24.78
CA GLU A 412 21.18 -3.78 -25.42
C GLU A 412 21.46 -2.38 -25.96
N ARG A 413 20.47 -1.65 -26.45
CA ARG A 413 20.61 -0.22 -26.81
C ARG A 413 20.96 0.63 -25.57
N ALA A 414 20.31 0.40 -24.42
CA ALA A 414 20.62 1.09 -23.17
C ALA A 414 22.06 0.80 -22.72
N LYS A 415 22.50 -0.48 -22.76
CA LYS A 415 23.89 -0.87 -22.47
C LYS A 415 24.88 -0.22 -23.42
N ALA A 416 24.62 -0.22 -24.73
CA ALA A 416 25.49 0.42 -25.74
C ALA A 416 25.61 1.92 -25.48
N SER A 417 24.52 2.60 -25.13
CA SER A 417 24.55 4.01 -24.77
C SER A 417 25.42 4.27 -23.53
N LEU A 418 25.28 3.49 -22.46
CA LEU A 418 26.11 3.64 -21.26
C LEU A 418 27.60 3.36 -21.52
N ARG A 419 27.94 2.39 -22.41
CA ARG A 419 29.31 2.12 -22.82
C ARG A 419 29.89 3.34 -23.58
N LYS A 420 29.11 3.96 -24.49
CA LYS A 420 29.48 5.18 -25.18
C LYS A 420 29.75 6.33 -24.21
N ASP A 421 28.90 6.48 -23.20
CA ASP A 421 29.03 7.49 -22.14
C ASP A 421 30.12 7.15 -21.11
N LYS A 422 30.83 5.99 -21.26
CA LYS A 422 31.83 5.47 -20.31
C LYS A 422 31.32 5.28 -18.89
N VAL A 423 30.01 5.01 -18.72
CA VAL A 423 29.37 4.76 -17.44
C VAL A 423 29.46 3.27 -17.11
N ARG A 424 29.93 2.93 -15.91
CA ARG A 424 30.07 1.54 -15.44
C ARG A 424 28.70 0.96 -15.07
N PHE A 425 28.50 -0.32 -15.36
CA PHE A 425 27.32 -1.10 -14.96
C PHE A 425 27.64 -2.61 -14.97
N ASN A 426 26.75 -3.43 -14.42
CA ASN A 426 26.90 -4.88 -14.48
C ASN A 426 26.48 -5.40 -15.87
N GLU A 427 27.45 -5.76 -16.70
CA GLU A 427 27.22 -6.30 -18.04
C GLU A 427 26.40 -7.61 -18.03
N LYS A 428 26.53 -8.41 -16.95
CA LYS A 428 25.86 -9.71 -16.78
C LYS A 428 24.65 -9.62 -15.85
N ILE A 429 23.95 -8.46 -15.86
CA ILE A 429 22.74 -8.32 -15.08
C ILE A 429 21.70 -9.37 -15.48
N LEU A 430 21.14 -10.04 -14.49
CA LEU A 430 20.13 -11.08 -14.73
C LEU A 430 18.79 -10.44 -15.11
N ILE A 431 18.13 -11.03 -16.12
CA ILE A 431 16.82 -10.60 -16.59
C ILE A 431 15.77 -11.69 -16.41
N GLY A 432 14.61 -11.32 -15.90
CA GLY A 432 13.47 -12.21 -15.68
C GLY A 432 12.20 -11.68 -16.34
N GLY A 433 11.23 -12.56 -16.49
CA GLY A 433 9.88 -12.22 -16.94
C GLY A 433 8.83 -12.51 -15.88
N MET A 434 7.88 -11.60 -15.75
CA MET A 434 6.72 -11.85 -14.91
C MET A 434 5.69 -12.63 -15.73
N ILE A 435 5.33 -13.79 -15.19
CA ILE A 435 4.31 -14.66 -15.77
C ILE A 435 3.00 -14.39 -15.04
N GLU A 436 2.23 -13.54 -15.62
CA GLU A 436 0.98 -13.03 -15.04
C GLU A 436 -0.17 -12.95 -16.05
N ILE A 437 0.13 -13.27 -17.31
CA ILE A 437 -0.86 -13.42 -18.37
C ILE A 437 -1.01 -14.92 -18.69
N PRO A 438 -2.23 -15.46 -18.80
CA PRO A 438 -2.44 -16.88 -19.10
C PRO A 438 -1.69 -17.37 -20.36
N ALA A 439 -1.60 -16.54 -21.41
CA ALA A 439 -0.83 -16.87 -22.61
C ALA A 439 0.66 -17.10 -22.29
N ALA A 440 1.26 -16.27 -21.43
CA ALA A 440 2.64 -16.47 -20.99
C ALA A 440 2.79 -17.71 -20.12
N ALA A 441 1.83 -18.02 -19.25
CA ALA A 441 1.86 -19.22 -18.41
C ALA A 441 1.79 -20.51 -19.24
N ILE A 442 0.96 -20.52 -20.27
CA ILE A 442 0.85 -21.65 -21.21
C ILE A 442 2.15 -21.83 -22.01
N SER A 443 2.81 -20.74 -22.38
CA SER A 443 4.06 -20.70 -23.16
C SER A 443 5.31 -20.52 -22.29
N ALA A 444 5.23 -20.83 -20.99
CA ALA A 444 6.29 -20.54 -20.03
C ALA A 444 7.62 -21.25 -20.35
N ASP A 445 7.59 -22.36 -21.07
CA ASP A 445 8.78 -23.07 -21.54
C ASP A 445 9.60 -22.27 -22.55
N ILE A 446 8.94 -21.48 -23.42
CA ILE A 446 9.60 -20.58 -24.38
C ILE A 446 10.30 -19.43 -23.64
N PHE A 447 9.61 -18.83 -22.67
CA PHE A 447 10.19 -17.77 -21.83
C PHE A 447 11.36 -18.28 -20.99
N ALA A 448 11.24 -19.48 -20.40
CA ALA A 448 12.28 -20.09 -19.60
C ALA A 448 13.57 -20.39 -20.40
N GLN A 449 13.50 -20.58 -21.70
CA GLN A 449 14.69 -20.72 -22.55
C GLN A 449 15.47 -19.43 -22.70
N GLU A 450 14.77 -18.30 -22.77
CA GLU A 450 15.37 -17.01 -23.09
C GLU A 450 15.65 -16.11 -21.89
N LEU A 451 15.13 -16.43 -20.72
CA LEU A 451 15.26 -15.64 -19.47
C LEU A 451 16.15 -16.35 -18.46
N ASP A 452 16.71 -15.59 -17.52
CA ASP A 452 17.53 -16.11 -16.43
C ASP A 452 16.69 -16.64 -15.26
N PHE A 453 15.52 -16.07 -15.03
CA PHE A 453 14.56 -16.46 -14.00
C PHE A 453 13.13 -16.09 -14.39
N LEU A 454 12.15 -16.71 -13.72
CA LEU A 454 10.73 -16.40 -13.86
C LEU A 454 10.15 -15.95 -12.51
N SER A 455 9.16 -15.06 -12.56
CA SER A 455 8.37 -14.65 -11.39
C SER A 455 6.89 -14.72 -11.71
N ILE A 456 6.09 -15.38 -10.89
CA ILE A 456 4.64 -15.49 -11.10
C ILE A 456 3.94 -14.35 -10.39
N GLY A 457 3.29 -13.46 -11.14
CA GLY A 457 2.42 -12.39 -10.65
C GLY A 457 1.01 -12.93 -10.44
N THR A 458 0.73 -13.54 -9.28
CA THR A 458 -0.53 -14.25 -9.07
C THR A 458 -1.76 -13.36 -9.10
N ASN A 459 -1.64 -12.08 -8.72
CA ASN A 459 -2.78 -11.17 -8.71
C ASN A 459 -3.36 -10.96 -10.10
N ASP A 460 -2.52 -10.57 -11.05
CA ASP A 460 -2.92 -10.35 -12.43
C ASP A 460 -3.20 -11.68 -13.15
N LEU A 461 -2.45 -12.75 -12.83
CA LEU A 461 -2.73 -14.08 -13.38
C LEU A 461 -4.15 -14.57 -13.03
N ILE A 462 -4.60 -14.37 -11.79
CA ILE A 462 -5.96 -14.71 -11.37
C ILE A 462 -6.97 -13.82 -12.10
N GLN A 463 -6.75 -12.51 -12.10
CA GLN A 463 -7.61 -11.53 -12.75
C GLN A 463 -7.85 -11.87 -14.23
N TYR A 464 -6.77 -12.14 -14.98
CA TYR A 464 -6.87 -12.45 -16.41
C TYR A 464 -7.36 -13.87 -16.69
N ALA A 465 -7.03 -14.85 -15.82
CA ALA A 465 -7.50 -16.23 -15.99
C ALA A 465 -9.00 -16.37 -15.75
N LEU A 466 -9.56 -15.55 -14.86
CA LEU A 466 -10.97 -15.60 -14.49
C LEU A 466 -11.78 -14.45 -15.13
N ALA A 467 -11.13 -13.53 -15.86
CA ALA A 467 -11.75 -12.34 -16.44
C ALA A 467 -12.48 -11.47 -15.39
N ILE A 468 -11.83 -11.24 -14.24
CA ILE A 468 -12.40 -10.53 -13.09
C ILE A 468 -11.54 -9.33 -12.79
N ASP A 469 -12.14 -8.15 -12.66
CA ASP A 469 -11.49 -7.01 -12.04
C ASP A 469 -11.63 -7.13 -10.51
N ARG A 470 -10.51 -7.31 -9.81
CA ARG A 470 -10.50 -7.44 -8.35
C ARG A 470 -10.90 -6.16 -7.60
N THR A 471 -10.92 -5.02 -8.29
CA THR A 471 -11.34 -3.73 -7.74
C THR A 471 -12.82 -3.44 -7.95
N ASP A 472 -13.50 -4.21 -8.80
CA ASP A 472 -14.94 -4.11 -9.03
C ASP A 472 -15.69 -4.92 -7.96
N GLU A 473 -16.42 -4.21 -7.09
CA GLU A 473 -17.17 -4.80 -5.97
C GLU A 473 -18.21 -5.82 -6.45
N ALA A 474 -18.77 -5.65 -7.65
CA ALA A 474 -19.79 -6.55 -8.18
C ALA A 474 -19.25 -7.96 -8.46
N VAL A 475 -17.98 -8.10 -8.81
CA VAL A 475 -17.35 -9.37 -9.23
C VAL A 475 -16.15 -9.79 -8.38
N SER A 476 -15.65 -8.95 -7.49
CA SER A 476 -14.48 -9.23 -6.65
C SER A 476 -14.62 -10.50 -5.80
N HIS A 477 -15.86 -10.86 -5.42
CA HIS A 477 -16.17 -12.10 -4.70
C HIS A 477 -15.85 -13.38 -5.50
N LEU A 478 -15.73 -13.29 -6.83
CA LEU A 478 -15.36 -14.39 -7.72
C LEU A 478 -13.84 -14.59 -7.81
N TYR A 479 -13.05 -13.64 -7.29
CA TYR A 479 -11.59 -13.72 -7.26
C TYR A 479 -11.15 -14.84 -6.31
N ASN A 480 -10.71 -15.96 -6.89
CA ASN A 480 -10.36 -17.15 -6.11
C ASN A 480 -8.96 -17.69 -6.45
N PRO A 481 -7.97 -17.57 -5.56
CA PRO A 481 -6.62 -18.09 -5.77
C PRO A 481 -6.54 -19.63 -5.82
N LEU A 482 -7.54 -20.34 -5.31
CA LEU A 482 -7.63 -21.81 -5.35
C LEU A 482 -8.39 -22.33 -6.56
N HIS A 483 -8.76 -21.46 -7.51
CA HIS A 483 -9.44 -21.91 -8.74
C HIS A 483 -8.56 -22.91 -9.51
N PRO A 484 -9.12 -24.08 -9.95
CA PRO A 484 -8.33 -25.15 -10.59
C PRO A 484 -7.53 -24.67 -11.80
N ALA A 485 -8.06 -23.76 -12.63
CA ALA A 485 -7.35 -23.20 -13.78
C ALA A 485 -6.12 -22.39 -13.35
N VAL A 486 -6.23 -21.58 -12.31
CA VAL A 486 -5.13 -20.77 -11.77
C VAL A 486 -4.02 -21.69 -11.24
N LEU A 487 -4.37 -22.69 -10.43
CA LEU A 487 -3.40 -23.64 -9.89
C LEU A 487 -2.69 -24.44 -11.00
N LYS A 488 -3.40 -24.80 -12.07
CA LYS A 488 -2.80 -25.47 -13.25
C LYS A 488 -1.82 -24.55 -13.98
N LEU A 489 -2.14 -23.27 -14.17
CA LEU A 489 -1.25 -22.30 -14.82
C LEU A 489 0.03 -22.08 -13.98
N ILE A 490 -0.10 -21.94 -12.66
CA ILE A 490 1.03 -21.86 -11.73
C ILE A 490 1.91 -23.12 -11.83
N ALA A 491 1.31 -24.29 -11.74
CA ALA A 491 2.03 -25.57 -11.81
C ALA A 491 2.75 -25.76 -13.15
N LEU A 492 2.13 -25.36 -14.26
CA LEU A 492 2.73 -25.40 -15.60
C LEU A 492 3.96 -24.50 -15.69
N THR A 493 3.85 -23.28 -15.17
CA THR A 493 4.96 -22.32 -15.14
C THR A 493 6.14 -22.85 -14.33
N ILE A 494 5.88 -23.38 -13.11
CA ILE A 494 6.90 -23.98 -12.25
C ILE A 494 7.60 -25.15 -12.96
N LYS A 495 6.82 -26.05 -13.56
CA LYS A 495 7.35 -27.18 -14.31
C LYS A 495 8.25 -26.74 -15.47
N SER A 496 7.85 -25.69 -16.19
CA SER A 496 8.63 -25.11 -17.30
C SER A 496 9.95 -24.50 -16.80
N ALA A 497 9.92 -23.75 -15.71
CA ALA A 497 11.13 -23.20 -15.09
C ALA A 497 12.13 -24.30 -14.69
N HIS A 498 11.67 -25.34 -14.00
CA HIS A 498 12.52 -26.47 -13.58
C HIS A 498 13.10 -27.24 -14.77
N LYS A 499 12.31 -27.46 -15.84
CA LYS A 499 12.78 -28.13 -17.06
C LYS A 499 14.02 -27.45 -17.64
N TYR A 500 14.06 -26.11 -17.60
CA TYR A 500 15.18 -25.30 -18.11
C TYR A 500 16.15 -24.83 -17.00
N LYS A 501 16.05 -25.39 -15.78
CA LYS A 501 16.91 -25.08 -14.62
C LYS A 501 16.93 -23.60 -14.29
N LYS A 502 15.77 -22.94 -14.41
CA LYS A 502 15.60 -21.53 -14.07
C LYS A 502 14.97 -21.40 -12.69
N SER A 503 15.43 -20.43 -11.91
CA SER A 503 14.79 -20.13 -10.62
C SER A 503 13.39 -19.57 -10.83
N ILE A 504 12.47 -19.93 -9.94
CA ILE A 504 11.07 -19.51 -9.98
C ILE A 504 10.66 -18.86 -8.67
N ALA A 505 10.04 -17.68 -8.78
CA ALA A 505 9.48 -16.93 -7.67
C ALA A 505 7.96 -16.76 -7.81
N ILE A 506 7.28 -16.53 -6.70
CA ILE A 506 5.92 -16.00 -6.66
C ILE A 506 5.97 -14.66 -5.92
N CYS A 507 5.38 -13.60 -6.49
CA CYS A 507 5.41 -12.24 -5.93
C CYS A 507 4.04 -11.60 -5.73
N GLY A 508 2.94 -12.30 -6.05
CA GLY A 508 1.57 -11.85 -5.75
C GLY A 508 1.16 -12.14 -4.30
N GLU A 509 -0.08 -11.79 -3.97
CA GLU A 509 -0.63 -11.94 -2.61
C GLU A 509 -0.63 -13.39 -2.11
N MET A 510 -0.78 -14.36 -2.99
CA MET A 510 -0.69 -15.79 -2.63
C MET A 510 0.62 -16.14 -1.91
N ALA A 511 1.74 -15.46 -2.22
CA ALA A 511 3.03 -15.70 -1.59
C ALA A 511 3.05 -15.33 -0.10
N GLY A 512 2.28 -14.32 0.28
CA GLY A 512 2.16 -13.82 1.66
C GLY A 512 1.09 -14.50 2.51
N GLU A 513 0.30 -15.40 1.92
CA GLU A 513 -0.76 -16.11 2.63
C GLU A 513 -0.21 -17.40 3.29
N PRO A 514 -0.11 -17.46 4.64
CA PRO A 514 0.46 -18.61 5.33
C PRO A 514 -0.25 -19.94 5.02
N LYS A 515 -1.57 -19.91 4.78
CA LYS A 515 -2.36 -21.09 4.45
C LYS A 515 -1.97 -21.70 3.10
N LEU A 516 -1.41 -20.89 2.18
CA LEU A 516 -1.01 -21.34 0.84
C LEU A 516 0.47 -21.75 0.78
N THR A 517 1.28 -21.42 1.79
CA THR A 517 2.72 -21.66 1.80
C THR A 517 3.08 -23.10 1.47
N LYS A 518 2.47 -24.08 2.18
CA LYS A 518 2.75 -25.51 1.97
C LYS A 518 2.36 -25.98 0.56
N LEU A 519 1.26 -25.47 0.01
CA LEU A 519 0.85 -25.75 -1.36
C LEU A 519 1.91 -25.26 -2.36
N LEU A 520 2.32 -23.99 -2.25
CA LEU A 520 3.26 -23.36 -3.18
C LEU A 520 4.64 -24.01 -3.16
N ILE A 521 5.22 -24.25 -1.98
CA ILE A 521 6.52 -24.94 -1.89
C ILE A 521 6.42 -26.40 -2.28
N GLY A 522 5.27 -27.05 -2.04
CA GLY A 522 5.00 -28.42 -2.49
C GLY A 522 4.85 -28.55 -4.00
N MET A 523 4.44 -27.48 -4.70
CA MET A 523 4.50 -27.39 -6.16
C MET A 523 5.93 -27.23 -6.69
N GLY A 524 6.90 -26.84 -5.83
CA GLY A 524 8.30 -26.68 -6.18
C GLY A 524 8.75 -25.23 -6.32
N VAL A 525 8.05 -24.26 -5.71
CA VAL A 525 8.49 -22.85 -5.66
C VAL A 525 9.65 -22.71 -4.69
N GLU A 526 10.71 -22.03 -5.09
CA GLU A 526 11.92 -21.82 -4.31
C GLU A 526 12.00 -20.42 -3.67
N GLN A 527 11.23 -19.48 -4.19
CA GLN A 527 11.27 -18.08 -3.75
C GLN A 527 9.85 -17.54 -3.60
N LEU A 528 9.53 -16.97 -2.42
CA LEU A 528 8.26 -16.33 -2.13
C LEU A 528 8.53 -14.87 -1.78
N SER A 529 7.94 -13.94 -2.53
CA SER A 529 8.09 -12.50 -2.32
C SER A 529 6.77 -11.86 -1.91
N MET A 530 6.76 -11.19 -0.78
CA MET A 530 5.55 -10.72 -0.11
C MET A 530 5.78 -9.42 0.63
N HIS A 531 4.72 -8.79 1.11
CA HIS A 531 4.85 -7.65 2.00
C HIS A 531 5.67 -8.04 3.26
N PRO A 532 6.56 -7.18 3.78
CA PRO A 532 7.44 -7.50 4.91
C PRO A 532 6.74 -8.06 6.15
N SER A 533 5.50 -7.61 6.44
CA SER A 533 4.71 -8.07 7.60
C SER A 533 4.35 -9.56 7.56
N HIS A 534 4.31 -10.18 6.39
CA HIS A 534 3.91 -11.58 6.19
C HIS A 534 5.09 -12.57 6.27
N ILE A 535 6.33 -12.07 6.19
CA ILE A 535 7.53 -12.91 6.07
C ILE A 535 7.67 -13.88 7.24
N LEU A 536 7.47 -13.44 8.47
CA LEU A 536 7.66 -14.29 9.64
C LEU A 536 6.60 -15.39 9.75
N SER A 537 5.35 -15.09 9.44
CA SER A 537 4.25 -16.07 9.44
C SER A 537 4.49 -17.14 8.35
N VAL A 538 4.87 -16.74 7.15
CA VAL A 538 5.23 -17.67 6.06
C VAL A 538 6.49 -18.46 6.42
N LYS A 539 7.48 -17.83 7.05
CA LYS A 539 8.70 -18.50 7.55
C LYS A 539 8.38 -19.62 8.54
N GLN A 540 7.45 -19.38 9.45
CA GLN A 540 6.98 -20.40 10.39
C GLN A 540 6.40 -21.61 9.65
N GLN A 541 5.59 -21.38 8.60
CA GLN A 541 5.05 -22.45 7.77
C GLN A 541 6.16 -23.23 7.04
N VAL A 542 7.16 -22.55 6.48
CA VAL A 542 8.31 -23.19 5.83
C VAL A 542 9.07 -24.08 6.82
N LEU A 543 9.42 -23.56 8.00
CA LEU A 543 10.16 -24.30 9.02
C LEU A 543 9.41 -25.56 9.52
N ASN A 544 8.08 -25.52 9.49
CA ASN A 544 7.23 -26.63 9.91
C ASN A 544 6.92 -27.62 8.78
N SER A 545 7.37 -27.36 7.54
CA SER A 545 7.03 -28.15 6.36
C SER A 545 8.07 -29.22 6.01
N SER A 546 7.62 -30.29 5.36
CA SER A 546 8.47 -31.28 4.68
C SER A 546 7.94 -31.48 3.25
N ILE A 547 8.69 -31.00 2.26
CA ILE A 547 8.27 -31.06 0.85
C ILE A 547 8.10 -32.52 0.42
N LYS A 548 9.01 -33.40 0.82
CA LYS A 548 8.94 -34.83 0.49
C LYS A 548 7.62 -35.44 0.95
N ASN A 549 7.19 -35.15 2.17
CA ASN A 549 5.99 -35.77 2.74
C ASN A 549 4.70 -35.22 2.11
N MET A 550 4.63 -33.91 1.77
CA MET A 550 3.42 -33.30 1.23
C MET A 550 3.29 -33.38 -0.30
N LYS A 551 4.38 -33.70 -1.02
CA LYS A 551 4.41 -33.70 -2.50
C LYS A 551 3.28 -34.49 -3.13
N THR A 552 3.02 -35.71 -2.65
CA THR A 552 1.95 -36.58 -3.16
C THR A 552 0.58 -35.97 -2.97
N SER A 553 0.33 -35.38 -1.79
CA SER A 553 -0.93 -34.69 -1.48
C SER A 553 -1.14 -33.45 -2.35
N VAL A 554 -0.08 -32.67 -2.57
CA VAL A 554 -0.12 -31.51 -3.47
C VAL A 554 -0.40 -31.94 -4.92
N LEU A 555 0.26 -32.96 -5.42
CA LEU A 555 -0.01 -33.48 -6.76
C LEU A 555 -1.44 -34.02 -6.92
N ARG A 556 -2.02 -34.59 -5.86
CA ARG A 556 -3.42 -35.02 -5.85
C ARG A 556 -4.36 -33.81 -5.87
N LEU A 557 -4.04 -32.75 -5.10
CA LEU A 557 -4.80 -31.49 -5.06
C LEU A 557 -4.91 -30.86 -6.45
N LEU A 558 -3.81 -30.81 -7.20
CA LEU A 558 -3.75 -30.23 -8.56
C LEU A 558 -4.62 -30.98 -9.59
N LYS A 559 -5.07 -32.21 -9.29
CA LYS A 559 -5.97 -32.98 -10.14
C LYS A 559 -7.45 -32.73 -9.83
N LEU A 560 -7.77 -32.03 -8.75
CA LEU A 560 -9.14 -31.70 -8.38
C LEU A 560 -9.68 -30.55 -9.25
N ASN A 561 -10.99 -30.59 -9.52
CA ASN A 561 -11.68 -29.61 -10.34
C ASN A 561 -12.71 -28.78 -9.56
N GLU A 562 -12.89 -29.06 -8.27
CA GLU A 562 -13.86 -28.39 -7.39
C GLU A 562 -13.14 -27.67 -6.26
N VAL A 563 -13.43 -26.40 -6.07
CA VAL A 563 -12.77 -25.54 -5.07
C VAL A 563 -12.95 -26.10 -3.64
N ASP A 564 -14.15 -26.53 -3.27
CA ASP A 564 -14.44 -27.07 -1.93
C ASP A 564 -13.59 -28.31 -1.59
N LYS A 565 -13.37 -29.17 -2.59
CA LYS A 565 -12.49 -30.36 -2.44
C LYS A 565 -11.03 -29.95 -2.33
N ILE A 566 -10.61 -28.91 -3.05
CA ILE A 566 -9.26 -28.33 -2.97
C ILE A 566 -9.04 -27.73 -1.58
N GLU A 567 -9.97 -26.93 -1.08
CA GLU A 567 -9.89 -26.35 0.27
C GLU A 567 -9.83 -27.42 1.35
N THR A 568 -10.68 -28.43 1.25
CA THR A 568 -10.71 -29.54 2.20
C THR A 568 -9.36 -30.27 2.24
N LEU A 569 -8.77 -30.53 1.07
CA LEU A 569 -7.47 -31.21 1.01
C LEU A 569 -6.33 -30.29 1.46
N LEU A 570 -6.40 -28.98 1.15
CA LEU A 570 -5.44 -27.98 1.62
C LEU A 570 -5.46 -27.87 3.15
N LYS A 571 -6.63 -27.85 3.78
CA LYS A 571 -6.75 -27.89 5.25
C LYS A 571 -6.04 -29.12 5.84
N LYS A 572 -6.22 -30.29 5.24
CA LYS A 572 -5.51 -31.53 5.65
C LYS A 572 -4.00 -31.41 5.50
N ILE A 573 -3.51 -30.86 4.38
CA ILE A 573 -2.07 -30.63 4.16
C ILE A 573 -1.51 -29.69 5.24
N ASN A 574 -2.23 -28.64 5.58
CA ASN A 574 -1.80 -27.67 6.60
C ASN A 574 -1.75 -28.24 8.01
N GLN A 575 -2.62 -29.21 8.32
CA GLN A 575 -2.68 -29.86 9.65
C GLN A 575 -1.66 -30.99 9.78
N SER A 576 -1.36 -31.73 8.70
CA SER A 576 -0.63 -33.00 8.77
C SER A 576 0.88 -32.87 8.55
N TYR A 577 1.36 -31.82 7.93
CA TYR A 577 2.75 -31.63 7.50
C TYR A 577 3.27 -30.29 8.03
#